data_eec67525eacf01425e66fb8e83aebf55
#
_entry.id   eec67525eacf01425e66fb8e83aebf55
#
_cell.length_a   1.000
_cell.length_b   1.000
_cell.length_c   1.000
_cell.angle_alpha   90.00
_cell.angle_beta   90.00
_cell.angle_gamma   90.00
#
_symmetry.space_group_name_H-M   'P 1'
#
loop_
_entity.id
_entity.type
_entity.pdbx_description
1 polymer ?
#
loop_
_entity_poly.entity_id
_entity_poly.type
_entity_poly.pdbx_seq_one_letter_code
_entity_poly.pdbx_strand_id
1 'polypeptide(L)'
;SAASDVYKRQGLGGFRIDAIINIKKALPMHDYEPDREDGLCSIRKMLKEAKGIGDFLGEMRDRTFKKYDAFSVGEVFDEKDEEIPDFIGDNGYFSSMFDFEETIWGASDKGWYDCKQITPDAYKKCCFTTQRKIGDIGFVSNIIENHDEPRGVSRYIPEGDCCDASKKMLGGLNFMLRGLPFIYQGQELGMENVKFESIDQVDDISSLDEYKVALEAGCTPEEALKAVSRFSRDNARTPMQWTDGENAGFTTGKPWLKVNANYTK
;
A
#
# COMPACT_ATOMS: atom_id res chain seq x y z
N SER A 1 10.83 15.36 15.41
CA SER A 1 10.43 15.21 16.81
C SER A 1 11.61 14.78 17.69
N ALA A 2 11.48 14.85 19.01
CA ALA A 2 12.53 14.39 19.93
C ALA A 2 12.87 12.90 19.72
N ALA A 3 11.86 12.06 19.48
CA ALA A 3 12.08 10.64 19.21
C ALA A 3 12.92 10.42 17.95
N SER A 4 12.63 11.14 16.86
CA SER A 4 13.41 11.02 15.61
C SER A 4 14.88 11.41 15.82
N ASP A 5 15.17 12.46 16.63
CA ASP A 5 16.55 12.87 16.94
C ASP A 5 17.29 11.78 17.74
N VAL A 6 16.61 11.13 18.70
CA VAL A 6 17.19 10.03 19.49
C VAL A 6 17.59 8.85 18.60
N TYR A 7 16.67 8.37 17.73
CA TYR A 7 16.98 7.26 16.81
C TYR A 7 18.08 7.60 15.82
N LYS A 8 18.12 8.84 15.32
CA LYS A 8 19.19 9.28 14.41
C LYS A 8 20.55 9.32 15.08
N ARG A 9 20.64 9.75 16.34
CA ARG A 9 21.87 9.68 17.15
C ARG A 9 22.37 8.24 17.37
N GLN A 10 21.48 7.27 17.31
CA GLN A 10 21.80 5.84 17.40
C GLN A 10 22.23 5.23 16.05
N GLY A 11 22.33 6.03 14.98
CA GLY A 11 22.80 5.59 13.67
C GLY A 11 21.71 5.10 12.72
N LEU A 12 20.41 5.34 13.02
CA LEU A 12 19.34 4.96 12.09
C LEU A 12 19.49 5.73 10.77
N GLY A 13 19.48 5.04 9.62
CA GLY A 13 19.69 5.62 8.29
C GLY A 13 18.56 6.50 7.80
N GLY A 14 17.32 6.22 8.19
CA GLY A 14 16.17 6.98 7.72
C GLY A 14 14.85 6.52 8.30
N PHE A 15 13.73 7.03 7.75
CA PHE A 15 12.38 6.73 8.20
C PHE A 15 11.42 6.60 7.02
N ARG A 16 10.49 5.69 7.12
CA ARG A 16 9.22 5.76 6.41
C ARG A 16 8.20 6.39 7.36
N ILE A 17 7.49 7.41 6.87
CA ILE A 17 6.46 8.11 7.65
C ILE A 17 5.09 7.73 7.11
N ASP A 18 4.31 7.14 7.99
CA ASP A 18 3.00 6.58 7.72
C ASP A 18 1.92 7.64 7.61
N ALA A 19 0.96 7.46 6.71
CA ALA A 19 -0.31 8.18 6.61
C ALA A 19 -0.18 9.70 6.80
N ILE A 20 0.71 10.32 6.04
CA ILE A 20 1.13 11.73 6.21
C ILE A 20 -0.04 12.69 6.31
N ILE A 21 -1.01 12.57 5.41
CA ILE A 21 -2.15 13.49 5.35
C ILE A 21 -3.05 13.41 6.60
N ASN A 22 -3.00 12.29 7.32
CA ASN A 22 -3.79 12.05 8.51
C ASN A 22 -3.17 12.61 9.80
N ILE A 23 -1.94 13.11 9.76
CA ILE A 23 -1.24 13.63 10.96
C ILE A 23 -1.91 14.91 11.46
N LYS A 24 -2.24 15.83 10.58
CA LYS A 24 -2.89 17.09 10.93
C LYS A 24 -4.40 16.95 10.89
N LYS A 25 -5.06 17.47 11.92
CA LYS A 25 -6.52 17.51 12.03
C LYS A 25 -7.03 18.95 11.97
N ALA A 26 -8.24 19.15 11.46
CA ALA A 26 -8.94 20.41 11.59
C ALA A 26 -9.37 20.60 13.06
N LEU A 27 -9.10 21.77 13.61
CA LEU A 27 -9.43 22.12 14.99
C LEU A 27 -10.12 23.48 15.06
N PRO A 28 -11.12 23.66 15.95
CA PRO A 28 -11.68 22.65 16.86
C PRO A 28 -12.41 21.53 16.11
N MET A 29 -12.49 20.35 16.69
CA MET A 29 -13.29 19.26 16.11
C MET A 29 -14.77 19.66 16.12
N HIS A 30 -15.45 19.35 15.03
CA HIS A 30 -16.88 19.54 14.86
C HIS A 30 -17.45 18.43 13.98
N ASP A 31 -18.77 18.29 13.98
CA ASP A 31 -19.46 17.32 13.12
C ASP A 31 -19.53 17.84 11.67
N TYR A 32 -19.42 16.92 10.73
CA TYR A 32 -19.58 17.18 9.30
C TYR A 32 -20.92 16.63 8.81
N GLU A 33 -21.49 17.28 7.82
CA GLU A 33 -22.72 16.79 7.18
C GLU A 33 -22.49 15.36 6.65
N PRO A 34 -23.37 14.41 6.99
CA PRO A 34 -23.29 13.04 6.49
C PRO A 34 -23.26 12.99 4.95
N ASP A 35 -22.49 12.07 4.41
CA ASP A 35 -22.46 11.73 2.99
C ASP A 35 -22.77 10.24 2.74
N ARG A 36 -23.26 9.57 3.79
CA ARG A 36 -23.67 8.17 3.77
C ARG A 36 -25.04 8.02 4.46
N GLU A 37 -25.76 6.99 4.06
CA GLU A 37 -27.10 6.68 4.62
C GLU A 37 -27.06 6.30 6.11
N ASP A 38 -25.93 5.80 6.59
CA ASP A 38 -25.68 5.43 8.00
C ASP A 38 -25.44 6.66 8.92
N GLY A 39 -25.51 7.89 8.38
CA GLY A 39 -25.25 9.12 9.12
C GLY A 39 -23.78 9.44 9.32
N LEU A 40 -22.87 8.67 8.73
CA LEU A 40 -21.45 8.93 8.77
C LEU A 40 -21.00 9.81 7.60
N CYS A 41 -19.80 10.36 7.69
CA CYS A 41 -19.18 11.11 6.61
C CYS A 41 -17.73 10.67 6.37
N SER A 42 -17.25 10.92 5.16
CA SER A 42 -15.85 10.66 4.81
C SER A 42 -14.90 11.56 5.60
N ILE A 43 -13.84 10.98 6.14
CA ILE A 43 -12.72 11.69 6.79
C ILE A 43 -12.10 12.75 5.86
N ARG A 44 -12.23 12.62 4.55
CA ARG A 44 -11.73 13.58 3.55
C ARG A 44 -12.32 14.97 3.73
N LYS A 45 -13.52 15.11 4.31
CA LYS A 45 -14.11 16.43 4.62
C LYS A 45 -13.25 17.18 5.66
N MET A 46 -12.87 16.51 6.72
CA MET A 46 -11.99 17.06 7.76
C MET A 46 -10.58 17.33 7.20
N LEU A 47 -10.04 16.43 6.37
CA LEU A 47 -8.71 16.59 5.79
C LEU A 47 -8.62 17.81 4.86
N LYS A 48 -9.68 18.14 4.13
CA LYS A 48 -9.75 19.35 3.29
C LYS A 48 -9.67 20.65 4.10
N GLU A 49 -10.14 20.64 5.33
CA GLU A 49 -10.08 21.79 6.24
C GLU A 49 -8.77 21.84 7.03
N ALA A 50 -8.11 20.71 7.23
CA ALA A 50 -6.86 20.62 7.96
C ALA A 50 -5.76 21.44 7.25
N LYS A 51 -5.06 22.29 7.99
CA LYS A 51 -3.99 23.15 7.46
C LYS A 51 -2.72 23.00 8.28
N GLY A 52 -1.58 23.34 7.68
CA GLY A 52 -0.29 23.42 8.36
C GLY A 52 0.44 22.09 8.51
N ILE A 53 0.10 21.05 7.71
CA ILE A 53 0.90 19.81 7.68
C ILE A 53 2.33 20.11 7.22
N GLY A 54 2.52 20.99 6.24
CA GLY A 54 3.82 21.39 5.74
C GLY A 54 4.73 21.98 6.81
N ASP A 55 4.18 22.73 7.77
CA ASP A 55 4.96 23.30 8.89
C ASP A 55 5.58 22.19 9.74
N PHE A 56 4.80 21.14 10.06
CA PHE A 56 5.30 19.96 10.79
C PHE A 56 6.33 19.18 10.01
N LEU A 57 6.07 18.94 8.73
CA LEU A 57 6.97 18.17 7.88
C LEU A 57 8.26 18.93 7.63
N GLY A 58 8.19 20.25 7.39
CA GLY A 58 9.34 21.12 7.25
C GLY A 58 10.20 21.16 8.51
N GLU A 59 9.58 21.32 9.69
CA GLU A 59 10.29 21.26 10.98
C GLU A 59 10.95 19.89 11.20
N MET A 60 10.25 18.81 10.91
CA MET A 60 10.79 17.46 11.03
C MET A 60 11.99 17.24 10.09
N ARG A 61 11.85 17.63 8.83
CA ARG A 61 12.95 17.60 7.84
C ARG A 61 14.18 18.35 8.35
N ASP A 62 14.01 19.60 8.74
CA ASP A 62 15.14 20.50 9.06
C ASP A 62 15.81 20.11 10.38
N ARG A 63 15.05 19.66 11.38
CA ARG A 63 15.59 19.27 12.68
C ARG A 63 16.12 17.83 12.72
N THR A 64 15.72 16.98 11.78
CA THR A 64 16.12 15.56 11.82
C THR A 64 16.74 15.08 10.51
N PHE A 65 16.02 15.07 9.40
CA PHE A 65 16.50 14.43 8.17
C PHE A 65 17.72 15.16 7.59
N LYS A 66 17.65 16.46 7.39
CA LYS A 66 18.79 17.25 6.88
C LYS A 66 19.98 17.22 7.84
N LYS A 67 19.73 17.31 9.13
CA LYS A 67 20.80 17.32 10.15
C LYS A 67 21.65 16.04 10.16
N TYR A 68 21.05 14.91 9.82
CA TYR A 68 21.71 13.60 9.88
C TYR A 68 21.90 12.96 8.51
N ASP A 69 21.71 13.70 7.44
CA ASP A 69 21.73 13.18 6.07
C ASP A 69 20.89 11.88 5.93
N ALA A 70 19.65 11.94 6.43
CA ALA A 70 18.80 10.79 6.54
C ALA A 70 17.92 10.63 5.31
N PHE A 71 17.83 9.41 4.80
CA PHE A 71 16.83 9.06 3.79
C PHE A 71 15.43 9.01 4.42
N SER A 72 14.44 9.57 3.74
CA SER A 72 13.06 9.55 4.23
C SER A 72 12.07 9.27 3.12
N VAL A 73 11.05 8.47 3.42
CA VAL A 73 9.97 8.14 2.50
C VAL A 73 8.63 8.52 3.13
N GLY A 74 7.84 9.29 2.40
CA GLY A 74 6.48 9.65 2.81
C GLY A 74 5.45 8.71 2.21
N GLU A 75 4.50 8.26 3.03
CA GLU A 75 3.28 7.66 2.54
C GLU A 75 2.24 8.76 2.35
N VAL A 76 2.18 9.28 1.13
CA VAL A 76 1.33 10.41 0.73
C VAL A 76 0.22 9.88 -0.15
N PHE A 77 -1.01 10.26 0.13
CA PHE A 77 -2.20 9.96 -0.65
C PHE A 77 -2.96 11.24 -0.94
N ASP A 78 -3.75 11.24 -2.01
CA ASP A 78 -4.66 12.34 -2.39
C ASP A 78 -3.93 13.70 -2.56
N GLU A 79 -2.61 13.70 -2.82
CA GLU A 79 -1.86 14.91 -3.13
C GLU A 79 -2.26 15.45 -4.49
N LYS A 80 -2.19 16.77 -4.64
CA LYS A 80 -2.37 17.43 -5.93
C LYS A 80 -1.04 17.54 -6.66
N ASP A 81 -1.10 17.61 -7.98
CA ASP A 81 0.10 17.71 -8.81
C ASP A 81 0.99 18.91 -8.44
N GLU A 82 0.37 20.03 -8.10
CA GLU A 82 1.07 21.24 -7.65
C GLU A 82 1.76 21.10 -6.27
N GLU A 83 1.36 20.12 -5.45
CA GLU A 83 1.92 19.87 -4.12
C GLU A 83 3.13 18.91 -4.17
N ILE A 84 3.35 18.20 -5.26
CA ILE A 84 4.44 17.23 -5.39
C ILE A 84 5.82 17.84 -5.10
N PRO A 85 6.17 19.05 -5.60
CA PRO A 85 7.45 19.68 -5.30
C PRO A 85 7.68 19.94 -3.80
N ASP A 86 6.60 20.15 -3.04
CA ASP A 86 6.68 20.32 -1.59
C ASP A 86 7.02 19.00 -0.89
N PHE A 87 6.58 17.87 -1.44
CA PHE A 87 6.86 16.56 -0.87
C PHE A 87 8.24 16.03 -1.22
N ILE A 88 8.66 16.06 -2.49
CA ILE A 88 9.85 15.34 -2.97
C ILE A 88 10.79 16.18 -3.86
N GLY A 89 10.57 17.49 -4.01
CA GLY A 89 11.47 18.39 -4.74
C GLY A 89 12.78 18.66 -3.99
N ASP A 90 13.64 19.51 -4.53
CA ASP A 90 14.95 19.87 -3.95
C ASP A 90 14.87 20.30 -2.47
N ASN A 91 13.78 20.93 -2.08
CA ASN A 91 13.48 21.30 -0.71
C ASN A 91 12.28 20.53 -0.15
N GLY A 92 11.96 19.39 -0.73
CA GLY A 92 10.85 18.55 -0.33
C GLY A 92 10.96 18.07 1.12
N TYR A 93 9.81 17.72 1.70
CA TYR A 93 9.75 17.20 3.07
C TYR A 93 10.42 15.83 3.20
N PHE A 94 10.44 15.05 2.12
CA PHE A 94 10.96 13.68 2.05
C PHE A 94 11.96 13.53 0.90
N SER A 95 12.82 12.53 1.01
CA SER A 95 13.71 12.13 -0.08
C SER A 95 12.92 11.46 -1.23
N SER A 96 11.82 10.79 -0.91
CA SER A 96 10.93 10.12 -1.85
C SER A 96 9.53 9.95 -1.25
N MET A 97 8.54 9.65 -2.07
CA MET A 97 7.21 9.20 -1.66
C MET A 97 6.81 7.98 -2.47
N PHE A 98 5.89 7.16 -1.94
CA PHE A 98 5.40 6.00 -2.68
C PHE A 98 4.51 6.41 -3.86
N ASP A 99 4.62 5.63 -4.95
CA ASP A 99 3.68 5.67 -6.06
C ASP A 99 2.57 4.64 -5.82
N PHE A 100 1.33 5.12 -5.75
CA PHE A 100 0.14 4.29 -5.53
C PHE A 100 -0.82 4.30 -6.71
N GLU A 101 -0.47 4.91 -7.84
CA GLU A 101 -1.38 5.10 -8.98
C GLU A 101 -1.98 3.78 -9.46
N GLU A 102 -1.17 2.73 -9.61
CA GLU A 102 -1.66 1.41 -10.01
C GLU A 102 -2.36 0.66 -8.88
N THR A 103 -2.06 0.95 -7.61
CA THR A 103 -2.70 0.28 -6.47
C THR A 103 -4.12 0.74 -6.26
N ILE A 104 -4.43 1.99 -6.55
CA ILE A 104 -5.78 2.55 -6.42
C ILE A 104 -6.61 2.39 -7.68
N TRP A 105 -5.99 2.01 -8.81
CA TRP A 105 -6.71 1.85 -10.07
C TRP A 105 -7.79 0.75 -9.97
N GLY A 106 -8.98 1.08 -10.44
CA GLY A 106 -10.11 0.13 -10.42
C GLY A 106 -10.77 -0.05 -9.06
N ALA A 107 -10.33 0.69 -8.03
CA ALA A 107 -11.02 0.74 -6.74
C ALA A 107 -12.48 1.21 -6.92
N SER A 108 -13.36 0.76 -6.04
CA SER A 108 -14.77 1.10 -6.05
C SER A 108 -15.21 1.59 -4.67
N ASP A 109 -16.00 2.66 -4.66
CA ASP A 109 -16.63 3.15 -3.42
C ASP A 109 -17.74 2.20 -2.90
N LYS A 110 -18.12 1.18 -3.70
CA LYS A 110 -19.11 0.17 -3.30
C LYS A 110 -18.49 -0.97 -2.50
N GLY A 111 -17.19 -1.15 -2.55
CA GLY A 111 -16.46 -2.22 -1.88
C GLY A 111 -15.66 -3.11 -2.84
N TRP A 112 -14.91 -4.05 -2.27
CA TRP A 112 -13.98 -4.90 -3.02
C TRP A 112 -14.65 -5.81 -4.06
N TYR A 113 -15.91 -6.18 -3.84
CA TYR A 113 -16.67 -7.02 -4.79
C TYR A 113 -16.90 -6.34 -6.14
N ASP A 114 -16.88 -5.00 -6.18
CA ASP A 114 -17.09 -4.19 -7.39
C ASP A 114 -15.75 -3.70 -8.01
N CYS A 115 -14.61 -3.97 -7.38
CA CYS A 115 -13.30 -3.59 -7.88
C CYS A 115 -12.94 -4.30 -9.19
N LYS A 116 -12.32 -3.57 -10.12
CA LYS A 116 -11.95 -4.07 -11.44
C LYS A 116 -10.56 -4.70 -11.44
N GLN A 117 -10.36 -5.70 -12.33
CA GLN A 117 -9.05 -6.19 -12.65
C GLN A 117 -8.31 -5.15 -13.52
N ILE A 118 -7.10 -4.77 -13.10
CA ILE A 118 -6.26 -3.92 -13.94
C ILE A 118 -5.86 -4.67 -15.21
N THR A 119 -5.91 -3.97 -16.34
CA THR A 119 -5.41 -4.49 -17.61
C THR A 119 -3.96 -4.05 -17.83
N PRO A 120 -3.17 -4.74 -18.68
CA PRO A 120 -1.82 -4.31 -19.01
C PRO A 120 -1.73 -2.86 -19.52
N ASP A 121 -2.70 -2.44 -20.35
CA ASP A 121 -2.77 -1.06 -20.84
C ASP A 121 -3.08 -0.05 -19.72
N ALA A 122 -3.97 -0.39 -18.80
CA ALA A 122 -4.25 0.45 -17.64
C ALA A 122 -3.03 0.56 -16.72
N TYR A 123 -2.35 -0.55 -16.42
CA TYR A 123 -1.11 -0.56 -15.65
C TYR A 123 -0.04 0.34 -16.29
N LYS A 124 0.21 0.15 -17.60
CA LYS A 124 1.11 1.00 -18.37
C LYS A 124 0.72 2.48 -18.29
N LYS A 125 -0.58 2.79 -18.39
CA LYS A 125 -1.08 4.16 -18.28
C LYS A 125 -0.78 4.75 -16.91
N CYS A 126 -1.02 4.02 -15.81
CA CYS A 126 -0.68 4.44 -14.46
C CYS A 126 0.81 4.78 -14.34
N CYS A 127 1.70 3.84 -14.70
CA CYS A 127 3.14 4.08 -14.68
C CYS A 127 3.55 5.33 -15.46
N PHE A 128 3.02 5.52 -16.68
CA PHE A 128 3.36 6.69 -17.51
C PHE A 128 2.77 7.99 -16.97
N THR A 129 1.63 7.94 -16.31
CA THR A 129 1.04 9.10 -15.63
C THR A 129 1.98 9.57 -14.53
N THR A 130 2.37 8.69 -13.62
CA THR A 130 3.32 9.01 -12.55
C THR A 130 4.65 9.51 -13.11
N GLN A 131 5.25 8.81 -14.09
CA GLN A 131 6.54 9.20 -14.65
C GLN A 131 6.52 10.61 -15.27
N ARG A 132 5.41 11.01 -15.89
CA ARG A 132 5.25 12.37 -16.44
C ARG A 132 4.99 13.40 -15.36
N LYS A 133 4.15 13.07 -14.38
CA LYS A 133 3.78 13.92 -13.25
C LYS A 133 5.00 14.27 -12.40
N ILE A 134 5.84 13.30 -12.12
CA ILE A 134 7.06 13.48 -11.34
C ILE A 134 8.14 14.20 -12.17
N GLY A 135 8.31 13.82 -13.45
CA GLY A 135 9.29 14.48 -14.33
C GLY A 135 10.67 14.61 -13.68
N ASP A 136 11.18 15.83 -13.60
CA ASP A 136 12.47 16.16 -12.98
C ASP A 136 12.36 16.69 -11.54
N ILE A 137 11.15 16.67 -10.94
CA ILE A 137 10.91 17.17 -9.59
C ILE A 137 11.70 16.38 -8.55
N GLY A 138 11.69 15.02 -8.67
CA GLY A 138 12.34 14.15 -7.68
C GLY A 138 12.25 12.68 -8.06
N PHE A 139 12.20 11.82 -7.05
CA PHE A 139 12.07 10.37 -7.21
C PHE A 139 10.90 9.84 -6.40
N VAL A 140 10.13 8.95 -7.00
CA VAL A 140 9.15 8.14 -6.29
C VAL A 140 9.75 6.80 -5.88
N SER A 141 9.17 6.21 -4.84
CA SER A 141 9.43 4.83 -4.43
C SER A 141 8.42 3.94 -5.15
N ASN A 142 8.91 3.23 -6.18
CA ASN A 142 8.09 2.30 -6.96
C ASN A 142 7.79 1.07 -6.12
N ILE A 143 6.52 0.73 -5.98
CA ILE A 143 6.07 -0.48 -5.27
C ILE A 143 5.14 -1.31 -6.15
N ILE A 144 5.17 -2.62 -5.97
CA ILE A 144 4.19 -3.55 -6.56
C ILE A 144 3.28 -4.09 -5.46
N GLU A 145 3.82 -4.26 -4.27
CA GLU A 145 3.11 -4.76 -3.09
C GLU A 145 3.76 -4.24 -1.81
N ASN A 146 3.01 -4.27 -0.73
CA ASN A 146 3.47 -3.92 0.61
C ASN A 146 2.67 -4.71 1.66
N HIS A 147 2.82 -4.38 2.94
CA HIS A 147 2.14 -5.06 4.06
C HIS A 147 0.63 -4.74 4.17
N ASP A 148 0.12 -3.79 3.39
CA ASP A 148 -1.28 -3.37 3.38
C ASP A 148 -1.99 -3.69 2.06
N GLU A 149 -1.29 -4.30 1.11
CA GLU A 149 -1.81 -4.67 -0.20
C GLU A 149 -1.73 -6.19 -0.42
N PRO A 150 -2.55 -6.77 -1.30
CA PRO A 150 -2.39 -8.16 -1.70
C PRO A 150 -1.06 -8.35 -2.45
N ARG A 151 -0.67 -9.62 -2.68
CA ARG A 151 0.52 -9.93 -3.47
C ARG A 151 0.40 -9.40 -4.89
N GLY A 152 1.40 -8.65 -5.34
CA GLY A 152 1.38 -7.95 -6.62
C GLY A 152 1.19 -8.86 -7.82
N VAL A 153 1.80 -10.04 -7.81
CA VAL A 153 1.61 -11.03 -8.89
C VAL A 153 0.16 -11.49 -9.02
N SER A 154 -0.55 -11.63 -7.89
CA SER A 154 -1.97 -12.01 -7.88
C SER A 154 -2.91 -10.83 -8.18
N ARG A 155 -2.45 -9.60 -7.95
CA ARG A 155 -3.23 -8.39 -8.23
C ARG A 155 -3.18 -7.98 -9.69
N TYR A 156 -1.97 -7.96 -10.26
CA TYR A 156 -1.70 -7.37 -11.57
C TYR A 156 -1.68 -8.36 -12.71
N ILE A 157 -1.37 -9.64 -12.45
CA ILE A 157 -1.35 -10.67 -13.47
C ILE A 157 -2.68 -11.44 -13.41
N PRO A 158 -3.43 -11.56 -14.52
CA PRO A 158 -4.61 -12.40 -14.58
C PRO A 158 -4.28 -13.85 -14.17
N GLU A 159 -5.19 -14.51 -13.44
CA GLU A 159 -4.95 -15.87 -12.89
C GLU A 159 -4.48 -16.86 -13.95
N GLY A 160 -5.07 -16.82 -15.17
CA GLY A 160 -4.71 -17.69 -16.27
C GLY A 160 -3.34 -17.42 -16.91
N ASP A 161 -2.77 -16.24 -16.66
CA ASP A 161 -1.48 -15.79 -17.23
C ASP A 161 -0.35 -15.82 -16.18
N CYS A 162 -0.63 -16.21 -14.94
CA CYS A 162 0.34 -16.23 -13.86
C CYS A 162 1.32 -17.40 -14.04
N CYS A 163 2.54 -17.08 -14.43
CA CYS A 163 3.65 -18.02 -14.61
C CYS A 163 4.98 -17.34 -14.27
N ASP A 164 6.06 -18.10 -14.21
CA ASP A 164 7.39 -17.58 -13.88
C ASP A 164 7.80 -16.41 -14.78
N ALA A 165 7.49 -16.48 -16.07
CA ALA A 165 7.85 -15.43 -17.02
C ALA A 165 7.11 -14.12 -16.73
N SER A 166 5.80 -14.19 -16.47
CA SER A 166 4.98 -13.01 -16.14
C SER A 166 5.33 -12.41 -14.77
N LYS A 167 5.64 -13.24 -13.77
CA LYS A 167 6.14 -12.79 -12.47
C LYS A 167 7.47 -12.06 -12.61
N LYS A 168 8.44 -12.64 -13.34
CA LYS A 168 9.72 -12.01 -13.60
C LYS A 168 9.58 -10.72 -14.41
N MET A 169 8.66 -10.69 -15.38
CA MET A 169 8.35 -9.48 -16.13
C MET A 169 7.84 -8.37 -15.22
N LEU A 170 6.88 -8.65 -14.31
CA LEU A 170 6.34 -7.67 -13.39
C LEU A 170 7.43 -7.11 -12.44
N GLY A 171 8.26 -8.00 -11.89
CA GLY A 171 9.43 -7.58 -11.08
C GLY A 171 10.40 -6.73 -11.89
N GLY A 172 10.72 -7.13 -13.13
CA GLY A 172 11.59 -6.37 -14.04
C GLY A 172 11.06 -4.98 -14.34
N LEU A 173 9.75 -4.82 -14.55
CA LEU A 173 9.12 -3.51 -14.76
C LEU A 173 9.38 -2.57 -13.58
N ASN A 174 9.23 -3.05 -12.34
CA ASN A 174 9.47 -2.23 -11.15
C ASN A 174 10.89 -1.64 -11.11
N PHE A 175 11.89 -2.40 -11.56
CA PHE A 175 13.28 -1.95 -11.64
C PHE A 175 13.56 -1.01 -12.82
N MET A 176 12.76 -1.07 -13.89
CA MET A 176 12.96 -0.27 -15.11
C MET A 176 12.27 1.10 -15.04
N LEU A 177 11.33 1.30 -14.13
CA LEU A 177 10.71 2.59 -13.89
C LEU A 177 11.70 3.54 -13.23
N ARG A 178 11.66 4.82 -13.63
CA ARG A 178 12.43 5.85 -12.93
C ARG A 178 11.92 6.00 -11.51
N GLY A 179 12.80 5.82 -10.53
CA GLY A 179 12.46 5.87 -9.12
C GLY A 179 13.32 4.91 -8.30
N LEU A 180 12.90 4.68 -7.08
CA LEU A 180 13.55 3.77 -6.14
C LEU A 180 12.69 2.50 -6.02
N PRO A 181 13.14 1.35 -6.51
CA PRO A 181 12.38 0.12 -6.39
C PRO A 181 12.37 -0.36 -4.93
N PHE A 182 11.18 -0.46 -4.36
CA PHE A 182 10.96 -1.10 -3.06
C PHE A 182 10.48 -2.53 -3.29
N ILE A 183 11.19 -3.47 -2.69
CA ILE A 183 10.90 -4.89 -2.80
C ILE A 183 10.33 -5.35 -1.46
N TYR A 184 9.09 -5.80 -1.46
CA TYR A 184 8.48 -6.36 -0.27
C TYR A 184 8.93 -7.81 -0.07
N GLN A 185 9.11 -8.23 1.17
CA GLN A 185 9.53 -9.61 1.49
C GLN A 185 8.62 -10.66 0.86
N GLY A 186 9.19 -11.61 0.13
CA GLY A 186 8.46 -12.62 -0.64
C GLY A 186 8.15 -12.23 -2.09
N GLN A 187 8.25 -10.95 -2.45
CA GLN A 187 8.11 -10.49 -3.83
C GLN A 187 9.22 -11.08 -4.72
N GLU A 188 10.45 -11.18 -4.21
CA GLU A 188 11.61 -11.78 -4.88
C GLU A 188 11.40 -13.27 -5.21
N LEU A 189 10.53 -13.94 -4.47
CA LEU A 189 10.13 -15.33 -4.70
C LEU A 189 8.89 -15.44 -5.61
N GLY A 190 8.23 -14.31 -5.91
CA GLY A 190 6.96 -14.30 -6.61
C GLY A 190 5.82 -14.93 -5.80
N MET A 191 5.80 -14.71 -4.47
CA MET A 191 4.73 -15.19 -3.59
C MET A 191 3.37 -14.69 -4.08
N GLU A 192 2.38 -15.57 -4.03
CA GLU A 192 1.01 -15.34 -4.48
C GLU A 192 0.05 -15.16 -3.31
N ASN A 193 -1.15 -14.64 -3.59
CA ASN A 193 -2.26 -14.64 -2.64
C ASN A 193 -2.61 -16.05 -2.18
N VAL A 194 -3.03 -16.16 -0.91
CA VAL A 194 -3.64 -17.37 -0.39
C VAL A 194 -5.09 -17.46 -0.86
N LYS A 195 -5.53 -18.63 -1.23
CA LYS A 195 -6.94 -18.91 -1.44
C LYS A 195 -7.59 -19.27 -0.10
N PHE A 196 -8.41 -18.37 0.44
CA PHE A 196 -9.21 -18.66 1.63
C PHE A 196 -10.37 -19.60 1.28
N GLU A 197 -10.61 -20.60 2.12
CA GLU A 197 -11.69 -21.59 1.99
C GLU A 197 -12.91 -21.18 2.81
N SER A 198 -12.71 -20.37 3.84
CA SER A 198 -13.72 -19.82 4.73
C SER A 198 -13.30 -18.45 5.22
N ILE A 199 -14.28 -17.60 5.53
CA ILE A 199 -14.02 -16.29 6.14
C ILE A 199 -13.35 -16.41 7.52
N ASP A 200 -13.51 -17.53 8.22
CA ASP A 200 -12.86 -17.79 9.51
C ASP A 200 -11.34 -17.92 9.41
N GLN A 201 -10.79 -18.04 8.21
CA GLN A 201 -9.34 -18.06 7.96
C GLN A 201 -8.75 -16.66 7.82
N VAL A 202 -9.58 -15.63 7.78
CA VAL A 202 -9.19 -14.23 7.60
C VAL A 202 -9.12 -13.55 8.97
N ASP A 203 -8.03 -12.84 9.23
CA ASP A 203 -7.81 -12.13 10.49
C ASP A 203 -7.92 -10.61 10.34
N ASP A 204 -7.66 -10.07 9.17
CA ASP A 204 -7.73 -8.64 8.91
C ASP A 204 -9.16 -8.10 9.00
N ILE A 205 -9.36 -7.13 9.92
CA ILE A 205 -10.68 -6.56 10.20
C ILE A 205 -11.30 -5.86 8.99
N SER A 206 -10.50 -5.19 8.15
CA SER A 206 -11.00 -4.55 6.93
C SER A 206 -11.55 -5.59 5.95
N SER A 207 -10.90 -6.75 5.86
CA SER A 207 -11.36 -7.87 5.04
C SER A 207 -12.68 -8.47 5.54
N LEU A 208 -12.84 -8.56 6.88
CA LEU A 208 -14.09 -9.01 7.49
C LEU A 208 -15.24 -8.02 7.25
N ASP A 209 -14.94 -6.73 7.25
CA ASP A 209 -15.95 -5.70 6.98
C ASP A 209 -16.32 -5.68 5.48
N GLU A 210 -15.36 -5.80 4.57
CA GLU A 210 -15.62 -5.90 3.13
C GLU A 210 -16.40 -7.16 2.76
N TYR A 211 -16.22 -8.28 3.48
CA TYR A 211 -17.06 -9.47 3.33
C TYR A 211 -18.53 -9.17 3.64
N LYS A 212 -18.81 -8.45 4.74
CA LYS A 212 -20.17 -8.04 5.11
C LYS A 212 -20.76 -7.09 4.06
N VAL A 213 -20.00 -6.09 3.63
CA VAL A 213 -20.40 -5.13 2.58
C VAL A 213 -20.83 -5.88 1.31
N ALA A 214 -20.06 -6.88 0.89
CA ALA A 214 -20.42 -7.69 -0.28
C ALA A 214 -21.73 -8.48 -0.08
N LEU A 215 -21.93 -9.09 1.09
CA LEU A 215 -23.18 -9.80 1.41
C LEU A 215 -24.40 -8.86 1.43
N GLU A 216 -24.25 -7.67 2.03
CA GLU A 216 -25.29 -6.64 2.07
C GLU A 216 -25.64 -6.12 0.68
N ALA A 217 -24.66 -6.08 -0.23
CA ALA A 217 -24.85 -5.77 -1.63
C ALA A 217 -25.53 -6.89 -2.45
N GLY A 218 -25.80 -8.06 -1.83
CA GLY A 218 -26.47 -9.19 -2.46
C GLY A 218 -25.53 -10.22 -3.09
N CYS A 219 -24.23 -10.15 -2.87
CA CYS A 219 -23.30 -11.20 -3.28
C CYS A 219 -23.54 -12.49 -2.47
N THR A 220 -23.29 -13.63 -3.09
CA THR A 220 -23.26 -14.90 -2.37
C THR A 220 -22.04 -14.97 -1.44
N PRO A 221 -22.06 -15.81 -0.38
CA PRO A 221 -20.88 -15.99 0.47
C PRO A 221 -19.60 -16.38 -0.29
N GLU A 222 -19.75 -17.14 -1.38
CA GLU A 222 -18.64 -17.54 -2.23
C GLU A 222 -18.07 -16.35 -3.01
N GLU A 223 -18.92 -15.49 -3.59
CA GLU A 223 -18.49 -14.26 -4.29
C GLU A 223 -17.84 -13.27 -3.33
N ALA A 224 -18.40 -13.09 -2.14
CA ALA A 224 -17.84 -12.25 -1.11
C ALA A 224 -16.46 -12.76 -0.66
N LEU A 225 -16.31 -14.07 -0.43
CA LEU A 225 -15.02 -14.67 -0.06
C LEU A 225 -13.98 -14.56 -1.20
N LYS A 226 -14.42 -14.65 -2.44
CA LYS A 226 -13.54 -14.45 -3.61
C LYS A 226 -13.00 -13.03 -3.66
N ALA A 227 -13.83 -12.02 -3.40
CA ALA A 227 -13.41 -10.63 -3.33
C ALA A 227 -12.38 -10.42 -2.19
N VAL A 228 -12.66 -10.96 -1.00
CA VAL A 228 -11.74 -10.92 0.13
C VAL A 228 -10.41 -11.62 -0.21
N SER A 229 -10.44 -12.82 -0.76
CA SER A 229 -9.22 -13.55 -1.17
C SER A 229 -8.36 -12.77 -2.16
N ARG A 230 -8.99 -11.90 -2.95
CA ARG A 230 -8.27 -11.08 -3.93
C ARG A 230 -7.58 -9.87 -3.31
N PHE A 231 -8.22 -9.20 -2.35
CA PHE A 231 -7.79 -7.89 -1.88
C PHE A 231 -7.33 -7.84 -0.43
N SER A 232 -7.54 -8.91 0.36
CA SER A 232 -7.10 -8.95 1.76
C SER A 232 -5.61 -8.71 1.89
N ARG A 233 -5.24 -7.83 2.81
CA ARG A 233 -3.84 -7.62 3.20
C ARG A 233 -3.24 -8.79 3.98
N ASP A 234 -4.05 -9.74 4.47
CA ASP A 234 -3.54 -10.99 5.04
C ASP A 234 -2.70 -11.77 4.04
N ASN A 235 -2.95 -11.61 2.73
CA ASN A 235 -2.13 -12.20 1.67
C ASN A 235 -0.65 -11.80 1.78
N ALA A 236 -0.37 -10.53 2.10
CA ALA A 236 0.98 -10.02 2.28
C ALA A 236 1.61 -10.41 3.63
N ARG A 237 0.79 -10.88 4.58
CA ARG A 237 1.17 -11.21 5.95
C ARG A 237 1.29 -12.71 6.20
N THR A 238 1.09 -13.53 5.16
CA THR A 238 1.31 -14.98 5.22
C THR A 238 2.78 -15.28 5.51
N PRO A 239 3.08 -16.44 6.14
CA PRO A 239 4.44 -16.84 6.42
C PRO A 239 5.34 -16.81 5.20
N MET A 240 6.54 -16.23 5.38
CA MET A 240 7.59 -16.21 4.35
C MET A 240 7.98 -17.65 3.98
N GLN A 241 8.13 -17.89 2.68
CA GLN A 241 8.44 -19.22 2.15
C GLN A 241 9.95 -19.41 2.04
N TRP A 242 10.59 -19.83 3.15
CA TRP A 242 12.05 -20.01 3.23
C TRP A 242 12.53 -21.31 2.61
N THR A 243 11.76 -22.40 2.78
CA THR A 243 12.12 -23.75 2.33
C THR A 243 10.86 -24.52 1.92
N ASP A 244 11.06 -25.70 1.35
CA ASP A 244 10.01 -26.69 1.05
C ASP A 244 9.64 -27.58 2.26
N GLY A 245 10.22 -27.31 3.44
CA GLY A 245 9.92 -28.01 4.67
C GLY A 245 8.60 -27.61 5.31
N GLU A 246 8.29 -28.22 6.45
CA GLU A 246 7.08 -27.93 7.22
C GLU A 246 6.90 -26.44 7.49
N ASN A 247 5.67 -25.91 7.31
CA ASN A 247 5.34 -24.50 7.42
C ASN A 247 6.25 -23.60 6.58
N ALA A 248 6.70 -24.06 5.41
CA ALA A 248 7.64 -23.35 4.55
C ALA A 248 8.96 -22.96 5.25
N GLY A 249 9.37 -23.69 6.28
CA GLY A 249 10.53 -23.37 7.11
C GLY A 249 10.36 -22.12 7.99
N PHE A 250 9.16 -21.54 8.06
CA PHE A 250 8.90 -20.31 8.81
C PHE A 250 8.84 -20.52 10.32
N THR A 251 8.17 -21.61 10.76
CA THR A 251 8.02 -21.93 12.19
C THR A 251 7.87 -23.43 12.41
N THR A 252 8.27 -23.90 13.59
CA THR A 252 7.99 -25.26 14.08
C THR A 252 6.66 -25.37 14.82
N GLY A 253 6.01 -24.23 15.09
CA GLY A 253 4.68 -24.17 15.72
C GLY A 253 3.57 -23.94 14.68
N LYS A 254 2.36 -23.75 15.18
CA LYS A 254 1.22 -23.36 14.32
C LYS A 254 1.41 -21.91 13.84
N PRO A 255 1.51 -21.65 12.54
CA PRO A 255 1.60 -20.28 12.05
C PRO A 255 0.29 -19.53 12.32
N TRP A 256 0.40 -18.20 12.51
CA TRP A 256 -0.74 -17.32 12.73
C TRP A 256 -1.69 -17.30 11.52
N LEU A 257 -1.17 -17.04 10.32
CA LEU A 257 -1.90 -17.16 9.08
C LEU A 257 -1.48 -18.45 8.33
N LYS A 258 -2.37 -18.93 7.46
CA LYS A 258 -2.12 -20.13 6.65
C LYS A 258 -0.93 -19.91 5.72
N VAL A 259 -0.03 -20.89 5.68
CA VAL A 259 1.02 -20.94 4.64
C VAL A 259 0.37 -21.23 3.29
N ASN A 260 0.76 -20.49 2.25
CA ASN A 260 0.27 -20.78 0.91
C ASN A 260 0.77 -22.14 0.43
N ALA A 261 -0.12 -22.98 -0.10
CA ALA A 261 0.16 -24.35 -0.50
C ALA A 261 1.21 -24.48 -1.63
N ASN A 262 1.54 -23.37 -2.31
CA ASN A 262 2.51 -23.38 -3.41
C ASN A 262 3.98 -23.27 -2.96
N TYR A 263 4.27 -23.29 -1.67
CA TYR A 263 5.63 -23.13 -1.12
C TYR A 263 6.60 -24.27 -1.49
N THR A 264 6.08 -25.37 -1.98
CA THR A 264 6.88 -26.53 -2.41
C THR A 264 7.23 -26.55 -3.90
N LYS A 265 6.92 -25.49 -4.63
CA LYS A 265 7.09 -25.41 -6.08
C LYS A 265 8.31 -24.61 -6.49
#